data_5502be2791722925ecab8c50918a12df
#
_entry.id   5502be2791722925ecab8c50918a12df
#
_cell.length_a   1.000
_cell.length_b   1.000
_cell.length_c   1.000
_cell.angle_alpha   90.00
_cell.angle_beta   90.00
_cell.angle_gamma   90.00
#
_symmetry.space_group_name_H-M   'P 1'
#
loop_
_entity.id
_entity.type
_entity.pdbx_description
1 polymer ?
#
loop_
_entity_poly.entity_id
_entity_poly.type
_entity_poly.pdbx_seq_one_letter_code
_entity_poly.pdbx_strand_id
1 'polypeptide(L)'
;MKRIKACLLFICVTLLLSSCQISKADAKDKHEIVGDVLENISAQYPVINYTGDDHNIWMDVEDTVQASEVKKEIQQQLKENHLNGYNVSVRARDMKQVEKEHRWSLIDSYIFEKFRKKDNDEEKYKDVTTKLTNITLEDPAIVAISTPIMNSDPKAKEYAAQIQKEVEALFQSKKMKKLIEGDAYKIVIYDEQDQPIN
;
A
#
# COMPACT_ATOMS: atom_id res chain seq x y z
N MET A 1 -59.99 45.90 -21.20
CA MET A 1 -58.97 45.13 -21.93
C MET A 1 -57.47 45.47 -21.63
N LYS A 2 -57.11 46.67 -21.16
CA LYS A 2 -55.71 47.06 -20.85
C LYS A 2 -55.16 46.41 -19.58
N ARG A 3 -55.98 46.05 -18.56
CA ARG A 3 -55.52 45.48 -17.31
C ARG A 3 -55.16 43.97 -17.39
N ILE A 4 -55.74 43.23 -18.29
CA ILE A 4 -55.47 41.81 -18.50
C ILE A 4 -54.11 41.58 -19.18
N LYS A 5 -53.69 42.51 -20.10
CA LYS A 5 -52.36 42.43 -20.74
C LYS A 5 -51.21 42.68 -19.80
N ALA A 6 -51.36 43.47 -18.75
CA ALA A 6 -50.34 43.74 -17.77
C ALA A 6 -50.11 42.54 -16.83
N CYS A 7 -51.17 41.80 -16.45
CA CYS A 7 -51.02 40.62 -15.61
C CYS A 7 -50.34 39.46 -16.37
N LEU A 8 -50.60 39.28 -17.67
CA LEU A 8 -49.97 38.25 -18.47
C LEU A 8 -48.46 38.48 -18.68
N LEU A 9 -48.07 39.73 -18.80
CA LEU A 9 -46.62 40.08 -18.92
C LEU A 9 -45.87 39.83 -17.62
N PHE A 10 -46.51 40.05 -16.45
CA PHE A 10 -45.90 39.83 -15.15
C PHE A 10 -45.72 38.34 -14.82
N ILE A 11 -46.68 37.46 -15.25
CA ILE A 11 -46.58 36.01 -15.10
C ILE A 11 -45.49 35.41 -15.99
N CYS A 12 -45.26 35.93 -17.19
CA CYS A 12 -44.16 35.46 -18.06
C CYS A 12 -42.76 35.82 -17.52
N VAL A 13 -42.62 36.98 -16.86
CA VAL A 13 -41.36 37.43 -16.28
C VAL A 13 -41.00 36.62 -15.02
N THR A 14 -41.97 36.26 -14.21
CA THR A 14 -41.71 35.40 -13.02
C THR A 14 -41.37 33.94 -13.40
N LEU A 15 -41.87 33.41 -14.51
CA LEU A 15 -41.50 32.09 -15.01
C LEU A 15 -40.06 32.03 -15.59
N LEU A 16 -39.53 33.14 -16.06
CA LEU A 16 -38.14 33.20 -16.57
C LEU A 16 -37.10 33.36 -15.43
N LEU A 17 -37.49 33.79 -14.24
CA LEU A 17 -36.58 33.92 -13.08
C LEU A 17 -36.49 32.63 -12.25
N SER A 18 -37.42 31.69 -12.40
CA SER A 18 -37.40 30.41 -11.70
C SER A 18 -36.59 29.32 -12.43
N SER A 19 -36.06 29.57 -13.64
CA SER A 19 -35.26 28.60 -14.40
C SER A 19 -33.76 28.65 -14.12
N CYS A 20 -33.30 29.53 -13.23
CA CYS A 20 -31.87 29.67 -12.90
C CYS A 20 -31.47 29.13 -11.52
N GLN A 21 -32.31 28.33 -10.91
CA GLN A 21 -31.89 27.50 -9.76
C GLN A 21 -32.00 26.00 -10.14
N ILE A 22 -31.38 25.63 -11.23
CA ILE A 22 -30.77 24.30 -11.29
C ILE A 22 -29.63 24.40 -10.30
N SER A 23 -29.88 23.93 -9.05
CA SER A 23 -28.81 23.57 -8.13
C SER A 23 -27.80 22.82 -8.99
N LYS A 24 -26.57 23.32 -9.05
CA LYS A 24 -25.44 22.47 -9.39
C LYS A 24 -25.52 21.34 -8.36
N ALA A 25 -26.15 20.23 -8.69
CA ALA A 25 -25.83 18.99 -8.06
C ALA A 25 -24.32 18.93 -8.18
N ASP A 26 -23.61 18.99 -7.06
CA ASP A 26 -22.17 18.99 -7.03
C ASP A 26 -21.76 17.78 -7.88
N ALA A 27 -21.21 18.08 -9.07
CA ALA A 27 -20.69 17.04 -9.93
C ALA A 27 -19.59 16.39 -9.09
N LYS A 28 -19.75 15.10 -8.76
CA LYS A 28 -18.74 14.35 -8.00
C LYS A 28 -17.36 14.61 -8.59
N ASP A 29 -16.41 14.89 -7.74
CA ASP A 29 -15.01 15.01 -8.17
C ASP A 29 -14.56 13.67 -8.79
N LYS A 30 -13.67 13.77 -9.77
CA LYS A 30 -13.07 12.61 -10.44
C LYS A 30 -12.53 11.58 -9.44
N HIS A 31 -11.89 12.03 -8.36
CA HIS A 31 -11.37 11.14 -7.30
C HIS A 31 -12.48 10.44 -6.53
N GLU A 32 -13.58 11.12 -6.27
CA GLU A 32 -14.75 10.54 -5.61
C GLU A 32 -15.38 9.45 -6.48
N ILE A 33 -15.50 9.69 -7.79
CA ILE A 33 -16.03 8.69 -8.73
C ILE A 33 -15.11 7.46 -8.81
N VAL A 34 -13.80 7.66 -8.88
CA VAL A 34 -12.84 6.54 -8.85
C VAL A 34 -12.96 5.76 -7.55
N GLY A 35 -13.08 6.47 -6.42
CA GLY A 35 -13.30 5.85 -5.10
C GLY A 35 -14.54 4.97 -5.09
N ASP A 36 -15.69 5.48 -5.57
CA ASP A 36 -16.95 4.73 -5.65
C ASP A 36 -16.81 3.48 -6.53
N VAL A 37 -16.13 3.58 -7.67
CA VAL A 37 -15.88 2.43 -8.55
C VAL A 37 -15.08 1.37 -7.83
N LEU A 38 -14.00 1.75 -7.16
CA LEU A 38 -13.14 0.80 -6.43
C LEU A 38 -13.85 0.17 -5.22
N GLU A 39 -14.70 0.92 -4.52
CA GLU A 39 -15.54 0.40 -3.45
C GLU A 39 -16.56 -0.60 -3.98
N ASN A 40 -17.24 -0.31 -5.10
CA ASN A 40 -18.18 -1.22 -5.74
C ASN A 40 -17.51 -2.53 -6.18
N ILE A 41 -16.30 -2.45 -6.73
CA ILE A 41 -15.52 -3.63 -7.09
C ILE A 41 -15.15 -4.44 -5.84
N SER A 42 -14.72 -3.78 -4.77
CA SER A 42 -14.36 -4.44 -3.51
C SER A 42 -15.55 -5.12 -2.82
N ALA A 43 -16.76 -4.63 -3.07
CA ALA A 43 -17.97 -5.28 -2.58
C ALA A 43 -18.36 -6.55 -3.36
N GLN A 44 -17.86 -6.71 -4.59
CA GLN A 44 -18.22 -7.82 -5.50
C GLN A 44 -17.14 -8.90 -5.59
N TYR A 45 -15.86 -8.52 -5.39
CA TYR A 45 -14.71 -9.39 -5.56
C TYR A 45 -13.86 -9.45 -4.28
N PRO A 46 -13.13 -10.54 -4.04
CA PRO A 46 -12.21 -10.66 -2.92
C PRO A 46 -10.94 -9.82 -3.19
N VAL A 47 -11.05 -8.52 -2.93
CA VAL A 47 -9.96 -7.57 -3.11
C VAL A 47 -9.06 -7.58 -1.88
N ILE A 48 -7.75 -7.72 -2.08
CA ILE A 48 -6.72 -7.71 -1.04
C ILE A 48 -6.32 -6.27 -0.71
N ASN A 49 -6.00 -5.52 -1.74
CA ASN A 49 -5.70 -4.09 -1.65
C ASN A 49 -5.89 -3.40 -2.99
N TYR A 50 -6.00 -2.09 -2.95
CA TYR A 50 -5.95 -1.24 -4.14
C TYR A 50 -5.35 0.11 -3.83
N THR A 51 -4.83 0.75 -4.85
CA THR A 51 -4.39 2.14 -4.85
C THR A 51 -4.59 2.75 -6.22
N GLY A 52 -4.69 4.07 -6.28
CA GLY A 52 -4.84 4.79 -7.53
C GLY A 52 -4.29 6.20 -7.45
N ASP A 53 -3.90 6.73 -8.60
CA ASP A 53 -3.57 8.12 -8.81
C ASP A 53 -4.46 8.70 -9.94
N ASP A 54 -4.14 9.88 -10.46
CA ASP A 54 -4.91 10.58 -11.50
C ASP A 54 -5.04 9.81 -12.82
N HIS A 55 -4.19 8.81 -13.05
CA HIS A 55 -4.07 8.11 -14.34
C HIS A 55 -3.97 6.59 -14.21
N ASN A 56 -3.66 6.08 -13.02
CA ASN A 56 -3.39 4.67 -12.83
C ASN A 56 -4.21 4.12 -11.66
N ILE A 57 -4.65 2.87 -11.82
CA ILE A 57 -5.28 2.06 -10.77
C ILE A 57 -4.54 0.74 -10.68
N TRP A 58 -4.12 0.38 -9.48
CA TRP A 58 -3.55 -0.93 -9.16
C TRP A 58 -4.43 -1.62 -8.15
N MET A 59 -4.72 -2.89 -8.39
CA MET A 59 -5.53 -3.71 -7.52
C MET A 59 -4.95 -5.12 -7.43
N ASP A 60 -4.83 -5.64 -6.21
CA ASP A 60 -4.56 -7.04 -5.94
C ASP A 60 -5.85 -7.72 -5.53
N VAL A 61 -6.15 -8.86 -6.14
CA VAL A 61 -7.30 -9.71 -5.82
C VAL A 61 -6.80 -11.10 -5.46
N GLU A 62 -7.61 -11.89 -4.74
CA GLU A 62 -7.29 -13.29 -4.50
C GLU A 62 -7.21 -14.07 -5.81
N ASP A 63 -6.38 -15.09 -5.88
CA ASP A 63 -6.22 -15.97 -7.04
C ASP A 63 -7.43 -16.88 -7.28
N THR A 64 -8.43 -16.81 -6.43
CA THR A 64 -9.75 -17.44 -6.59
C THR A 64 -10.59 -16.79 -7.69
N VAL A 65 -10.22 -15.58 -8.16
CA VAL A 65 -10.90 -14.86 -9.24
C VAL A 65 -9.97 -14.52 -10.40
N GLN A 66 -10.53 -14.34 -11.58
CA GLN A 66 -9.76 -13.96 -12.76
C GLN A 66 -9.47 -12.46 -12.78
N ALA A 67 -8.23 -12.06 -12.58
CA ALA A 67 -7.80 -10.66 -12.59
C ALA A 67 -8.21 -9.90 -13.87
N SER A 68 -8.27 -10.60 -15.02
CA SER A 68 -8.71 -10.02 -16.30
C SER A 68 -10.20 -9.65 -16.34
N GLU A 69 -11.05 -10.36 -15.61
CA GLU A 69 -12.48 -10.05 -15.48
C GLU A 69 -12.67 -8.82 -14.60
N VAL A 70 -12.01 -8.79 -13.43
CA VAL A 70 -12.03 -7.63 -12.52
C VAL A 70 -11.52 -6.38 -13.24
N LYS A 71 -10.45 -6.49 -14.01
CA LYS A 71 -9.92 -5.38 -14.81
C LYS A 71 -10.95 -4.84 -15.80
N LYS A 72 -11.64 -5.72 -16.53
CA LYS A 72 -12.70 -5.33 -17.49
C LYS A 72 -13.83 -4.60 -16.79
N GLU A 73 -14.26 -5.10 -15.63
CA GLU A 73 -15.33 -4.49 -14.85
C GLU A 73 -14.95 -3.08 -14.38
N ILE A 74 -13.75 -2.88 -13.84
CA ILE A 74 -13.25 -1.55 -13.46
C ILE A 74 -13.27 -0.61 -14.67
N GLN A 75 -12.73 -1.06 -15.81
CA GLN A 75 -12.68 -0.24 -17.03
C GLN A 75 -14.07 0.11 -17.56
N GLN A 76 -15.04 -0.80 -17.44
CA GLN A 76 -16.42 -0.56 -17.82
C GLN A 76 -17.07 0.50 -16.92
N GLN A 77 -16.97 0.36 -15.60
CA GLN A 77 -17.54 1.31 -14.65
C GLN A 77 -16.92 2.70 -14.78
N LEU A 78 -15.61 2.80 -14.99
CA LEU A 78 -14.94 4.08 -15.29
C LEU A 78 -15.49 4.72 -16.56
N LYS A 79 -15.67 3.94 -17.63
CA LYS A 79 -16.22 4.42 -18.92
C LYS A 79 -17.66 4.90 -18.76
N GLU A 80 -18.49 4.20 -18.02
CA GLU A 80 -19.90 4.57 -17.74
C GLU A 80 -19.97 5.90 -16.97
N ASN A 81 -18.98 6.19 -16.16
CA ASN A 81 -18.80 7.47 -15.47
C ASN A 81 -17.99 8.52 -16.26
N HIS A 82 -17.82 8.32 -17.57
CA HIS A 82 -17.07 9.23 -18.45
C HIS A 82 -15.60 9.44 -18.10
N LEU A 83 -15.00 8.54 -17.30
CA LEU A 83 -13.58 8.53 -16.94
C LEU A 83 -12.81 7.62 -17.90
N ASN A 84 -12.36 8.21 -19.02
CA ASN A 84 -11.55 7.51 -20.01
C ASN A 84 -10.05 7.78 -19.77
N GLY A 85 -9.21 6.81 -20.10
CA GLY A 85 -7.75 7.00 -20.09
C GLY A 85 -7.04 6.53 -18.84
N TYR A 86 -7.73 5.90 -17.88
CA TYR A 86 -7.06 5.23 -16.76
C TYR A 86 -6.35 3.96 -17.21
N ASN A 87 -5.12 3.82 -16.77
CA ASN A 87 -4.37 2.57 -16.89
C ASN A 87 -4.71 1.68 -15.68
N VAL A 88 -5.45 0.60 -15.93
CA VAL A 88 -5.88 -0.33 -14.87
C VAL A 88 -5.00 -1.57 -14.89
N SER A 89 -4.38 -1.87 -13.76
CA SER A 89 -3.58 -3.07 -13.52
C SER A 89 -4.22 -3.88 -12.39
N VAL A 90 -4.61 -5.11 -12.68
CA VAL A 90 -5.15 -6.04 -11.67
C VAL A 90 -4.27 -7.27 -11.64
N ARG A 91 -3.90 -7.72 -10.45
CA ARG A 91 -3.03 -8.87 -10.21
C ARG A 91 -3.70 -9.86 -9.25
N ALA A 92 -3.77 -11.12 -9.65
CA ALA A 92 -4.17 -12.20 -8.75
C ALA A 92 -3.00 -12.59 -7.83
N ARG A 93 -3.29 -12.83 -6.55
CA ARG A 93 -2.32 -13.13 -5.51
C ARG A 93 -2.75 -14.34 -4.68
N ASP A 94 -1.85 -15.27 -4.45
CA ASP A 94 -2.03 -16.35 -3.48
C ASP A 94 -2.11 -15.77 -2.05
N MET A 95 -3.19 -16.07 -1.33
CA MET A 95 -3.43 -15.55 0.02
C MET A 95 -2.38 -16.03 1.03
N LYS A 96 -1.85 -17.25 0.89
CA LYS A 96 -0.78 -17.73 1.78
C LYS A 96 0.49 -16.92 1.61
N GLN A 97 0.80 -16.54 0.35
CA GLN A 97 1.91 -15.66 0.04
C GLN A 97 1.70 -14.27 0.66
N VAL A 98 0.50 -13.70 0.53
CA VAL A 98 0.15 -12.39 1.11
C VAL A 98 0.25 -12.42 2.63
N GLU A 99 -0.26 -13.47 3.29
CA GLU A 99 -0.17 -13.63 4.73
C GLU A 99 1.29 -13.75 5.20
N LYS A 100 2.12 -14.51 4.48
CA LYS A 100 3.56 -14.61 4.78
C LYS A 100 4.24 -13.25 4.65
N GLU A 101 4.03 -12.52 3.54
CA GLU A 101 4.56 -11.18 3.34
C GLU A 101 4.15 -10.22 4.45
N HIS A 102 2.88 -10.25 4.87
CA HIS A 102 2.39 -9.41 5.96
C HIS A 102 3.07 -9.72 7.29
N ARG A 103 3.20 -11.00 7.66
CA ARG A 103 3.90 -11.40 8.90
C ARG A 103 5.36 -10.93 8.88
N TRP A 104 6.05 -11.12 7.77
CA TRP A 104 7.45 -10.69 7.64
C TRP A 104 7.60 -9.17 7.61
N SER A 105 6.65 -8.42 7.05
CA SER A 105 6.62 -6.96 7.15
C SER A 105 6.50 -6.48 8.60
N LEU A 106 5.69 -7.15 9.42
CA LEU A 106 5.63 -6.86 10.85
C LEU A 106 6.95 -7.19 11.56
N ILE A 107 7.60 -8.31 11.21
CA ILE A 107 8.92 -8.68 11.74
C ILE A 107 9.95 -7.60 11.43
N ASP A 108 10.00 -7.11 10.18
CA ASP A 108 10.89 -6.02 9.78
C ASP A 108 10.67 -4.76 10.61
N SER A 109 9.43 -4.36 10.81
CA SER A 109 9.08 -3.23 11.67
C SER A 109 9.60 -3.40 13.10
N TYR A 110 9.54 -4.60 13.69
CA TYR A 110 10.07 -4.85 15.03
C TYR A 110 11.60 -4.82 15.09
N ILE A 111 12.28 -5.29 14.06
CA ILE A 111 13.75 -5.17 13.97
C ILE A 111 14.14 -3.69 13.90
N PHE A 112 13.45 -2.94 13.04
CA PHE A 112 13.67 -1.50 12.89
C PHE A 112 13.44 -0.74 14.22
N GLU A 113 12.33 -1.00 14.90
CA GLU A 113 12.07 -0.42 16.22
C GLU A 113 13.13 -0.78 17.25
N LYS A 114 13.63 -2.02 17.23
CA LYS A 114 14.69 -2.48 18.13
C LYS A 114 15.97 -1.69 17.93
N PHE A 115 16.35 -1.42 16.68
CA PHE A 115 17.56 -0.67 16.36
C PHE A 115 17.45 0.82 16.67
N ARG A 116 16.26 1.38 16.61
CA ARG A 116 15.99 2.79 16.94
C ARG A 116 15.80 3.06 18.44
N LYS A 117 15.75 2.03 19.28
CA LYS A 117 15.70 2.25 20.73
C LYS A 117 16.97 2.93 21.20
N LYS A 118 16.79 4.08 21.85
CA LYS A 118 17.88 4.82 22.48
C LYS A 118 18.37 4.07 23.71
N ASP A 119 19.67 3.91 23.80
CA ASP A 119 20.35 3.48 24.99
C ASP A 119 21.14 4.71 25.53
N ASN A 120 20.75 5.23 26.71
CA ASN A 120 21.36 6.44 27.30
C ASN A 120 21.33 7.70 26.39
N ASP A 121 20.18 7.97 25.71
CA ASP A 121 19.97 9.08 24.77
C ASP A 121 20.70 8.99 23.41
N GLU A 122 21.49 7.98 23.16
CA GLU A 122 22.09 7.72 21.85
C GLU A 122 21.41 6.53 21.15
N GLU A 123 21.18 6.65 19.85
CA GLU A 123 20.70 5.52 19.04
C GLU A 123 21.87 4.55 18.85
N LYS A 124 21.73 3.35 19.43
CA LYS A 124 22.79 2.33 19.44
C LYS A 124 23.23 1.92 18.01
N TYR A 125 22.28 1.92 17.08
CA TYR A 125 22.49 1.54 15.69
C TYR A 125 22.01 2.64 14.74
N LYS A 126 22.52 3.84 14.94
CA LYS A 126 22.29 4.95 14.03
C LYS A 126 22.74 4.54 12.63
N ASP A 127 21.91 4.87 11.64
CA ASP A 127 22.17 4.60 10.21
C ASP A 127 22.16 3.10 9.81
N VAL A 128 21.78 2.18 10.72
CA VAL A 128 21.46 0.79 10.35
C VAL A 128 20.03 0.73 9.82
N THR A 129 19.86 0.13 8.65
CA THR A 129 18.56 -0.03 8.02
C THR A 129 18.27 -1.51 7.78
N THR A 130 16.98 -1.86 7.71
CA THR A 130 16.53 -3.20 7.42
C THR A 130 15.76 -3.24 6.11
N LYS A 131 15.84 -4.35 5.40
CA LYS A 131 15.07 -4.62 4.19
C LYS A 131 14.76 -6.10 4.14
N LEU A 132 13.48 -6.42 3.98
CA LEU A 132 13.10 -7.78 3.65
C LEU A 132 13.19 -8.00 2.15
N THR A 133 13.77 -9.12 1.78
CA THR A 133 13.85 -9.55 0.39
C THR A 133 13.47 -11.01 0.27
N ASN A 134 13.01 -11.40 -0.92
CA ASN A 134 12.71 -12.80 -1.24
C ASN A 134 11.70 -13.46 -0.29
N ILE A 135 10.58 -12.78 -0.01
CA ILE A 135 9.49 -13.38 0.75
C ILE A 135 8.62 -14.20 -0.20
N THR A 136 8.97 -15.47 -0.38
CA THR A 136 8.22 -16.45 -1.17
C THR A 136 7.76 -17.60 -0.29
N LEU A 137 6.81 -18.42 -0.74
CA LEU A 137 6.35 -19.58 0.03
C LEU A 137 7.42 -20.65 0.14
N GLU A 138 8.31 -20.77 -0.85
CA GLU A 138 9.24 -21.86 -1.02
C GLU A 138 10.62 -21.56 -0.43
N ASP A 139 11.05 -20.29 -0.52
CA ASP A 139 12.39 -19.88 -0.11
C ASP A 139 12.44 -19.34 1.32
N PRO A 140 13.63 -19.43 1.96
CA PRO A 140 13.86 -18.72 3.22
C PRO A 140 13.69 -17.21 3.07
N ALA A 141 13.01 -16.57 4.02
CA ALA A 141 12.95 -15.12 4.09
C ALA A 141 14.34 -14.54 4.36
N ILE A 142 14.74 -13.53 3.60
CA ILE A 142 16.04 -12.87 3.80
C ILE A 142 15.83 -11.56 4.56
N VAL A 143 16.37 -11.51 5.77
CA VAL A 143 16.48 -10.29 6.59
C VAL A 143 17.80 -9.63 6.25
N ALA A 144 17.78 -8.69 5.32
CA ALA A 144 18.96 -7.92 4.93
C ALA A 144 19.10 -6.70 5.84
N ILE A 145 20.28 -6.52 6.41
CA ILE A 145 20.60 -5.41 7.31
C ILE A 145 21.80 -4.65 6.73
N SER A 146 21.57 -3.42 6.31
CA SER A 146 22.62 -2.55 5.80
C SER A 146 23.20 -1.71 6.93
N THR A 147 24.51 -1.64 6.98
CA THR A 147 25.27 -0.92 8.01
C THR A 147 26.16 0.15 7.38
N PRO A 148 26.51 1.21 8.11
CA PRO A 148 27.43 2.25 7.63
C PRO A 148 28.91 1.85 7.73
N ILE A 149 29.24 0.62 8.12
CA ILE A 149 30.61 0.17 8.30
C ILE A 149 31.16 -0.41 7.01
N MET A 150 32.39 -0.14 6.68
CA MET A 150 33.09 -0.75 5.55
C MET A 150 33.61 -2.16 5.89
N ASN A 151 33.49 -3.11 4.98
CA ASN A 151 34.00 -4.46 5.21
C ASN A 151 35.53 -4.51 5.46
N SER A 152 36.26 -3.51 4.99
CA SER A 152 37.69 -3.32 5.27
C SER A 152 37.99 -2.86 6.69
N ASP A 153 37.00 -2.40 7.46
CA ASP A 153 37.21 -2.00 8.88
C ASP A 153 37.52 -3.25 9.71
N PRO A 154 38.58 -3.24 10.51
CA PRO A 154 38.92 -4.36 11.38
C PRO A 154 37.84 -4.81 12.35
N LYS A 155 36.87 -3.93 12.66
CA LYS A 155 35.71 -4.20 13.54
C LYS A 155 34.45 -4.64 12.78
N ALA A 156 34.45 -4.66 11.45
CA ALA A 156 33.25 -4.95 10.67
C ALA A 156 32.61 -6.28 11.05
N LYS A 157 33.40 -7.34 11.17
CA LYS A 157 32.91 -8.68 11.54
C LYS A 157 32.36 -8.73 12.97
N GLU A 158 33.01 -8.06 13.91
CA GLU A 158 32.51 -7.99 15.31
C GLU A 158 31.19 -7.22 15.38
N TYR A 159 31.10 -6.10 14.68
CA TYR A 159 29.88 -5.30 14.59
C TYR A 159 28.73 -6.07 13.94
N ALA A 160 28.97 -6.75 12.81
CA ALA A 160 28.00 -7.60 12.15
C ALA A 160 27.53 -8.75 13.05
N ALA A 161 28.44 -9.44 13.75
CA ALA A 161 28.11 -10.50 14.68
C ALA A 161 27.26 -10.01 15.86
N GLN A 162 27.50 -8.78 16.34
CA GLN A 162 26.69 -8.17 17.40
C GLN A 162 25.26 -7.88 16.92
N ILE A 163 25.10 -7.32 15.73
CA ILE A 163 23.78 -7.07 15.10
C ILE A 163 23.03 -8.39 14.91
N GLN A 164 23.69 -9.40 14.33
CA GLN A 164 23.11 -10.71 14.11
C GLN A 164 22.60 -11.31 15.42
N LYS A 165 23.41 -11.30 16.47
CA LYS A 165 23.03 -11.81 17.80
C LYS A 165 21.81 -11.09 18.38
N GLU A 166 21.68 -9.78 18.19
CA GLU A 166 20.51 -9.04 18.67
C GLU A 166 19.24 -9.39 17.91
N VAL A 167 19.32 -9.57 16.59
CA VAL A 167 18.18 -10.02 15.78
C VAL A 167 17.78 -11.44 16.15
N GLU A 168 18.74 -12.35 16.30
CA GLU A 168 18.48 -13.72 16.77
C GLU A 168 17.84 -13.74 18.16
N ALA A 169 18.30 -12.92 19.08
CA ALA A 169 17.70 -12.79 20.41
C ALA A 169 16.26 -12.25 20.34
N LEU A 170 15.99 -11.29 19.45
CA LEU A 170 14.64 -10.80 19.20
C LEU A 170 13.74 -11.92 18.69
N PHE A 171 14.21 -12.74 17.73
CA PHE A 171 13.49 -13.86 17.14
C PHE A 171 13.15 -14.97 18.13
N GLN A 172 13.92 -15.10 19.22
CA GLN A 172 13.58 -16.04 20.31
C GLN A 172 12.41 -15.59 21.17
N SER A 173 11.94 -14.36 21.07
CA SER A 173 10.78 -13.90 21.83
C SER A 173 9.49 -14.63 21.42
N LYS A 174 8.55 -14.81 22.38
CA LYS A 174 7.27 -15.49 22.12
C LYS A 174 6.48 -14.83 20.98
N LYS A 175 6.54 -13.50 20.88
CA LYS A 175 5.84 -12.72 19.84
C LYS A 175 6.43 -13.02 18.46
N MET A 176 7.76 -13.00 18.34
CA MET A 176 8.43 -13.22 17.06
C MET A 176 8.29 -14.68 16.59
N LYS A 177 8.42 -15.65 17.49
CA LYS A 177 8.17 -17.06 17.16
C LYS A 177 6.78 -17.30 16.57
N LYS A 178 5.78 -16.57 17.09
CA LYS A 178 4.42 -16.64 16.54
C LYS A 178 4.33 -16.03 15.13
N LEU A 179 5.03 -14.94 14.85
CA LEU A 179 5.04 -14.31 13.53
C LEU A 179 5.84 -15.12 12.51
N ILE A 180 6.96 -15.70 12.91
CA ILE A 180 7.80 -16.55 12.05
C ILE A 180 7.05 -17.84 11.66
N GLU A 181 6.21 -18.41 12.56
CA GLU A 181 5.39 -19.61 12.29
C GLU A 181 6.17 -20.84 11.77
N GLY A 182 7.48 -20.91 12.04
CA GLY A 182 8.34 -21.97 11.52
C GLY A 182 8.89 -21.74 10.11
N ASP A 183 8.65 -20.57 9.52
CA ASP A 183 9.28 -20.18 8.27
C ASP A 183 10.81 -20.21 8.39
N ALA A 184 11.48 -20.73 7.38
CA ALA A 184 12.92 -20.62 7.28
C ALA A 184 13.33 -19.17 7.00
N TYR A 185 14.45 -18.74 7.58
CA TYR A 185 14.99 -17.41 7.34
C TYR A 185 16.51 -17.40 7.32
N LYS A 186 17.07 -16.33 6.73
CA LYS A 186 18.49 -16.04 6.72
C LYS A 186 18.69 -14.56 7.07
N ILE A 187 19.62 -14.27 8.00
CA ILE A 187 20.05 -12.91 8.32
C ILE A 187 21.33 -12.64 7.52
N VAL A 188 21.34 -11.56 6.74
CA VAL A 188 22.51 -11.13 5.97
C VAL A 188 22.81 -9.68 6.31
N ILE A 189 24.03 -9.42 6.74
CA ILE A 189 24.47 -8.08 7.10
C ILE A 189 25.40 -7.57 6.01
N TYR A 190 25.07 -6.40 5.50
CA TYR A 190 25.77 -5.73 4.43
C TYR A 190 26.56 -4.54 4.93
N ASP A 191 27.68 -4.29 4.29
CA ASP A 191 28.48 -3.08 4.49
C ASP A 191 27.90 -1.88 3.72
N GLU A 192 28.57 -0.73 3.82
CA GLU A 192 28.19 0.51 3.13
C GLU A 192 28.17 0.37 1.58
N GLN A 193 28.83 -0.63 1.03
CA GLN A 193 28.91 -0.91 -0.41
C GLN A 193 28.02 -2.09 -0.84
N ASP A 194 27.04 -2.47 -0.02
CA ASP A 194 26.17 -3.62 -0.26
C ASP A 194 26.91 -4.96 -0.41
N GLN A 195 28.09 -5.11 0.22
CA GLN A 195 28.81 -6.38 0.28
C GLN A 195 28.50 -7.10 1.60
N PRO A 196 28.21 -8.42 1.57
CA PRO A 196 27.94 -9.16 2.79
C PRO A 196 29.19 -9.22 3.69
N ILE A 197 28.98 -8.98 5.00
CA ILE A 197 30.03 -9.05 6.02
C ILE A 197 30.03 -10.41 6.70
N ASN A 198 28.87 -11.08 6.84
CA ASN A 198 28.65 -12.37 7.53
C ASN A 198 28.32 -13.52 6.57
#